data_ddc01fb38700dc8a84a779c62734a163
#
_entry.id   ddc01fb38700dc8a84a779c62734a163
#
_cell.length_a   1.000
_cell.length_b   1.000
_cell.length_c   1.000
_cell.angle_alpha   90.00
_cell.angle_beta   90.00
_cell.angle_gamma   90.00
#
_symmetry.space_group_name_H-M   'P 1'
#
loop_
_entity.id
_entity.type
_entity.pdbx_description
1 polymer ?
#
loop_
_entity_poly.entity_id
_entity_poly.type
_entity_poly.pdbx_seq_one_letter_code
_entity_poly.pdbx_strand_id
1 'polypeptide(L)'
;MNDVAPLDRPTKAQILLPFAIVTMIWGSTWLVIHSQFGPVSTEWSVSYRFAVGAISMFVVALKMRLPIRMRASDHALAAVLGLVIFAVNYNAVYASELHITSGLVAVMFSLLVPFNAVLARVFLKQGLSRPFMLGSAVAMLGVVLLFIHEWRAVDRSPHEVTLGIGLALLAVCFASVGNVLQGSPRARAVPMATLLAWAMGWGALLDAAVAWIRTGPPVFDFRLSYIAGLLYLGIIASAVAFTLYFNLIRRIGAARGGYVNVLIPVIAMGFSTVFENYRWSVEAALGGMLVLAGLYLAMRARGDAPAPKRGGAEA
;
A
#
# COMPACT_ATOMS: atom_id res chain seq x y z
N MET A 1 1.57 -42.11 -12.67
CA MET A 1 2.71 -41.19 -12.78
C MET A 1 2.23 -40.02 -13.64
N ASN A 2 1.79 -38.95 -13.00
CA ASN A 2 1.34 -37.76 -13.73
C ASN A 2 2.56 -36.84 -13.88
N ASP A 3 3.06 -36.74 -15.10
CA ASP A 3 4.07 -35.74 -15.48
C ASP A 3 3.48 -34.35 -15.29
N VAL A 4 3.82 -33.73 -14.15
CA VAL A 4 3.60 -32.30 -13.97
C VAL A 4 4.63 -31.60 -14.85
N ALA A 5 4.17 -31.05 -15.97
CA ALA A 5 5.01 -30.25 -16.85
C ALA A 5 5.76 -29.18 -16.03
N PRO A 6 7.06 -28.97 -16.24
CA PRO A 6 7.83 -27.97 -15.53
C PRO A 6 7.20 -26.60 -15.80
N LEU A 7 6.83 -25.89 -14.73
CA LEU A 7 6.35 -24.51 -14.80
C LEU A 7 7.41 -23.68 -15.54
N ASP A 8 7.10 -23.23 -16.72
CA ASP A 8 7.97 -22.37 -17.54
C ASP A 8 8.46 -21.20 -16.68
N ARG A 9 9.79 -21.02 -16.63
CA ARG A 9 10.38 -19.89 -15.90
C ARG A 9 9.82 -18.59 -16.52
N PRO A 10 9.27 -17.67 -15.69
CA PRO A 10 8.69 -16.45 -16.23
C PRO A 10 9.73 -15.66 -17.02
N THR A 11 9.35 -15.18 -18.19
CA THR A 11 10.23 -14.35 -19.03
C THR A 11 10.53 -13.03 -18.33
N LYS A 12 11.67 -12.40 -18.67
CA LYS A 12 12.03 -11.08 -18.13
C LYS A 12 10.91 -10.05 -18.34
N ALA A 13 10.24 -10.06 -19.50
CA ALA A 13 9.13 -9.15 -19.79
C ALA A 13 7.91 -9.40 -18.87
N GLN A 14 7.59 -10.65 -18.55
CA GLN A 14 6.50 -11.01 -17.64
C GLN A 14 6.73 -10.59 -16.18
N ILE A 15 7.96 -10.19 -15.84
CA ILE A 15 8.33 -9.66 -14.53
C ILE A 15 8.46 -8.14 -14.59
N LEU A 16 9.28 -7.63 -15.53
CA LEU A 16 9.64 -6.21 -15.59
C LEU A 16 8.44 -5.32 -15.96
N LEU A 17 7.57 -5.76 -16.87
CA LEU A 17 6.44 -4.95 -17.30
C LEU A 17 5.40 -4.74 -16.18
N PRO A 18 4.86 -5.79 -15.49
CA PRO A 18 4.00 -5.57 -14.33
C PRO A 18 4.68 -4.79 -13.22
N PHE A 19 5.97 -5.03 -12.97
CA PHE A 19 6.76 -4.29 -12.00
C PHE A 19 6.77 -2.79 -12.30
N ALA A 20 7.14 -2.39 -13.52
CA ALA A 20 7.19 -1.00 -13.94
C ALA A 20 5.80 -0.33 -13.89
N ILE A 21 4.77 -1.03 -14.40
CA ILE A 21 3.39 -0.52 -14.41
C ILE A 21 2.91 -0.25 -12.98
N VAL A 22 3.06 -1.22 -12.07
CA VAL A 22 2.62 -1.06 -10.67
C VAL A 22 3.37 0.07 -9.98
N THR A 23 4.68 0.15 -10.20
CA THR A 23 5.51 1.22 -9.62
C THR A 23 5.08 2.60 -10.09
N MET A 24 4.80 2.76 -11.40
CA MET A 24 4.31 4.02 -11.96
C MET A 24 2.90 4.36 -11.44
N ILE A 25 2.00 3.40 -11.43
CA ILE A 25 0.62 3.60 -10.94
C ILE A 25 0.67 4.06 -9.47
N TRP A 26 1.32 3.29 -8.59
CA TRP A 26 1.34 3.62 -7.17
C TRP A 26 2.22 4.84 -6.85
N GLY A 27 3.26 5.08 -7.66
CA GLY A 27 4.06 6.30 -7.52
C GLY A 27 3.26 7.58 -7.82
N SER A 28 2.36 7.55 -8.81
CA SER A 28 1.50 8.69 -9.15
C SER A 28 0.21 8.79 -8.30
N THR A 29 -0.15 7.72 -7.58
CA THR A 29 -1.39 7.66 -6.79
C THR A 29 -1.46 8.80 -5.76
N TRP A 30 -0.37 9.13 -5.12
CA TRP A 30 -0.25 10.17 -4.10
C TRP A 30 -0.64 11.55 -4.65
N LEU A 31 -0.08 11.93 -5.81
CA LEU A 31 -0.43 13.17 -6.49
C LEU A 31 -1.92 13.21 -6.89
N VAL A 32 -2.46 12.08 -7.36
CA VAL A 32 -3.89 12.01 -7.74
C VAL A 32 -4.78 12.11 -6.51
N ILE A 33 -4.41 11.56 -5.36
CA ILE A 33 -5.13 11.74 -4.09
C ILE A 33 -5.17 13.25 -3.75
N HIS A 34 -4.04 13.94 -3.82
CA HIS A 34 -3.97 15.36 -3.57
C HIS A 34 -4.94 16.16 -4.48
N SER A 35 -5.09 15.77 -5.73
CA SER A 35 -6.03 16.40 -6.68
C SER A 35 -7.52 16.17 -6.36
N GLN A 36 -7.84 15.23 -5.45
CA GLN A 36 -9.22 14.95 -5.03
C GLN A 36 -9.73 15.93 -3.97
N PHE A 37 -8.87 16.75 -3.38
CA PHE A 37 -9.29 17.70 -2.35
C PHE A 37 -10.18 18.81 -2.95
N GLY A 38 -11.24 19.13 -2.21
CA GLY A 38 -12.21 20.12 -2.64
C GLY A 38 -13.53 20.03 -1.86
N PRO A 39 -14.69 20.17 -2.51
CA PRO A 39 -15.98 20.20 -1.83
C PRO A 39 -16.41 18.86 -1.22
N VAL A 40 -15.85 17.74 -1.71
CA VAL A 40 -16.12 16.40 -1.18
C VAL A 40 -15.18 16.13 -0.01
N SER A 41 -15.73 15.69 1.11
CA SER A 41 -14.87 15.30 2.25
C SER A 41 -13.95 14.12 1.90
N THR A 42 -12.84 14.03 2.62
CA THR A 42 -11.86 12.96 2.41
C THR A 42 -12.49 11.58 2.61
N GLU A 43 -13.35 11.43 3.60
CA GLU A 43 -14.06 10.19 3.92
C GLU A 43 -14.99 9.75 2.77
N TRP A 44 -15.76 10.68 2.17
CA TRP A 44 -16.58 10.39 0.99
C TRP A 44 -15.72 10.03 -0.22
N SER A 45 -14.63 10.75 -0.45
CA SER A 45 -13.70 10.45 -1.55
C SER A 45 -13.09 9.06 -1.42
N VAL A 46 -12.70 8.63 -0.21
CA VAL A 46 -12.21 7.26 0.08
C VAL A 46 -13.32 6.24 -0.16
N SER A 47 -14.53 6.49 0.33
CA SER A 47 -15.69 5.62 0.11
C SER A 47 -15.96 5.42 -1.38
N TYR A 48 -16.06 6.48 -2.16
CA TYR A 48 -16.29 6.41 -3.62
C TYR A 48 -15.16 5.66 -4.33
N ARG A 49 -13.91 5.93 -3.98
CA ARG A 49 -12.76 5.22 -4.53
C ARG A 49 -12.89 3.70 -4.36
N PHE A 50 -13.20 3.25 -3.15
CA PHE A 50 -13.27 1.80 -2.90
C PHE A 50 -14.59 1.19 -3.33
N ALA A 51 -15.67 1.95 -3.46
CA ALA A 51 -16.88 1.49 -4.15
C ALA A 51 -16.59 1.18 -5.64
N VAL A 52 -15.92 2.10 -6.34
CA VAL A 52 -15.46 1.88 -7.73
C VAL A 52 -14.49 0.71 -7.82
N GLY A 53 -13.54 0.61 -6.87
CA GLY A 53 -12.61 -0.52 -6.78
C GLY A 53 -13.31 -1.86 -6.56
N ALA A 54 -14.28 -1.92 -5.64
CA ALA A 54 -15.07 -3.12 -5.36
C ALA A 54 -15.86 -3.58 -6.60
N ILE A 55 -16.57 -2.67 -7.25
CA ILE A 55 -17.32 -2.95 -8.50
C ILE A 55 -16.36 -3.51 -9.55
N SER A 56 -15.21 -2.87 -9.74
CA SER A 56 -14.20 -3.31 -10.70
C SER A 56 -13.67 -4.72 -10.39
N MET A 57 -13.41 -5.03 -9.11
CA MET A 57 -12.95 -6.34 -8.69
C MET A 57 -14.05 -7.41 -8.78
N PHE A 58 -15.33 -7.06 -8.57
CA PHE A 58 -16.45 -7.96 -8.84
C PHE A 58 -16.55 -8.28 -10.34
N VAL A 59 -16.38 -7.28 -11.21
CA VAL A 59 -16.36 -7.50 -12.66
C VAL A 59 -15.21 -8.43 -13.06
N VAL A 60 -14.02 -8.26 -12.48
CA VAL A 60 -12.87 -9.16 -12.70
C VAL A 60 -13.19 -10.57 -12.22
N ALA A 61 -13.75 -10.74 -11.03
CA ALA A 61 -14.11 -12.05 -10.49
C ALA A 61 -15.14 -12.75 -11.37
N LEU A 62 -16.16 -12.03 -11.85
CA LEU A 62 -17.18 -12.56 -12.78
C LEU A 62 -16.58 -12.99 -14.12
N LYS A 63 -15.75 -12.13 -14.74
CA LYS A 63 -15.06 -12.46 -16.01
C LYS A 63 -14.15 -13.68 -15.88
N MET A 64 -13.50 -13.83 -14.72
CA MET A 64 -12.66 -14.99 -14.41
C MET A 64 -13.46 -16.21 -13.92
N ARG A 65 -14.78 -16.12 -13.88
CA ARG A 65 -15.69 -17.18 -13.39
C ARG A 65 -15.35 -17.66 -11.97
N LEU A 66 -14.87 -16.75 -11.11
CA LEU A 66 -14.55 -17.05 -9.71
C LEU A 66 -15.82 -17.02 -8.87
N PRO A 67 -15.89 -17.82 -7.79
CA PRO A 67 -17.01 -17.80 -6.87
C PRO A 67 -17.11 -16.45 -6.18
N ILE A 68 -18.25 -15.77 -6.31
CA ILE A 68 -18.52 -14.49 -5.60
C ILE A 68 -19.04 -14.76 -4.19
N ARG A 69 -19.79 -15.86 -4.02
CA ARG A 69 -20.31 -16.24 -2.71
C ARG A 69 -19.18 -16.71 -1.81
N MET A 70 -19.14 -16.18 -0.59
CA MET A 70 -18.16 -16.52 0.43
C MET A 70 -18.88 -17.07 1.67
N ARG A 71 -18.17 -17.85 2.49
CA ARG A 71 -18.65 -18.29 3.80
C ARG A 71 -18.70 -17.09 4.74
N ALA A 72 -19.57 -17.11 5.75
CA ALA A 72 -19.68 -16.06 6.75
C ALA A 72 -18.31 -15.72 7.40
N SER A 73 -17.51 -16.74 7.65
CA SER A 73 -16.19 -16.59 8.20
C SER A 73 -15.21 -15.85 7.26
N ASP A 74 -15.33 -16.02 5.94
CA ASP A 74 -14.49 -15.35 4.95
C ASP A 74 -14.98 -13.90 4.73
N HIS A 75 -16.28 -13.65 4.87
CA HIS A 75 -16.83 -12.30 4.94
C HIS A 75 -16.30 -11.53 6.16
N ALA A 76 -16.18 -12.19 7.35
CA ALA A 76 -15.56 -11.56 8.52
C ALA A 76 -14.10 -11.17 8.24
N LEU A 77 -13.33 -12.04 7.58
CA LEU A 77 -11.96 -11.70 7.16
C LEU A 77 -11.95 -10.53 6.16
N ALA A 78 -12.85 -10.54 5.16
CA ALA A 78 -12.97 -9.45 4.20
C ALA A 78 -13.35 -8.13 4.89
N ALA A 79 -14.25 -8.15 5.88
CA ALA A 79 -14.63 -6.97 6.65
C ALA A 79 -13.46 -6.41 7.48
N VAL A 80 -12.67 -7.29 8.13
CA VAL A 80 -11.46 -6.86 8.85
C VAL A 80 -10.43 -6.28 7.87
N LEU A 81 -10.19 -6.90 6.72
CA LEU A 81 -9.32 -6.34 5.68
C LEU A 81 -9.86 -5.00 5.15
N GLY A 82 -11.19 -4.90 4.97
CA GLY A 82 -11.89 -3.67 4.61
C GLY A 82 -11.61 -2.55 5.62
N LEU A 83 -11.79 -2.85 6.90
CA LEU A 83 -11.54 -1.90 7.98
C LEU A 83 -10.07 -1.44 8.00
N VAL A 84 -9.11 -2.38 8.04
CA VAL A 84 -7.70 -2.02 8.27
C VAL A 84 -7.03 -1.43 7.05
N ILE A 85 -7.26 -2.00 5.84
CA ILE A 85 -6.59 -1.56 4.62
C ILE A 85 -7.34 -0.41 3.96
N PHE A 86 -8.65 -0.56 3.76
CA PHE A 86 -9.40 0.31 2.87
C PHE A 86 -10.10 1.45 3.61
N ALA A 87 -10.50 1.27 4.88
CA ALA A 87 -11.05 2.35 5.68
C ALA A 87 -9.95 3.10 6.46
N VAL A 88 -9.45 2.54 7.57
CA VAL A 88 -8.56 3.27 8.48
C VAL A 88 -7.27 3.73 7.80
N ASN A 89 -6.60 2.84 7.05
CA ASN A 89 -5.37 3.19 6.36
C ASN A 89 -5.57 4.36 5.39
N TYR A 90 -6.56 4.28 4.49
CA TYR A 90 -6.72 5.31 3.46
C TYR A 90 -7.30 6.61 3.99
N ASN A 91 -8.19 6.59 4.99
CA ASN A 91 -8.59 7.83 5.65
C ASN A 91 -7.40 8.52 6.32
N ALA A 92 -6.51 7.76 6.95
CA ALA A 92 -5.29 8.30 7.53
C ALA A 92 -4.33 8.85 6.46
N VAL A 93 -4.21 8.20 5.28
CA VAL A 93 -3.46 8.72 4.12
C VAL A 93 -4.02 10.05 3.65
N TYR A 94 -5.32 10.10 3.32
CA TYR A 94 -5.95 11.32 2.83
C TYR A 94 -5.86 12.46 3.85
N ALA A 95 -6.08 12.17 5.12
CA ALA A 95 -5.92 13.15 6.18
C ALA A 95 -4.46 13.61 6.34
N SER A 96 -3.48 12.72 6.17
CA SER A 96 -2.06 13.07 6.21
C SER A 96 -1.68 14.05 5.09
N GLU A 97 -2.16 13.83 3.86
CA GLU A 97 -1.87 14.68 2.71
C GLU A 97 -2.47 16.10 2.81
N LEU A 98 -3.41 16.35 3.74
CA LEU A 98 -3.85 17.70 4.08
C LEU A 98 -2.76 18.50 4.83
N HIS A 99 -1.82 17.82 5.47
CA HIS A 99 -0.84 18.41 6.37
C HIS A 99 0.60 18.34 5.86
N ILE A 100 0.94 17.35 5.04
CA ILE A 100 2.30 17.14 4.47
C ILE A 100 2.21 16.82 2.98
N THR A 101 3.33 16.93 2.27
CA THR A 101 3.36 16.66 0.82
C THR A 101 3.11 15.20 0.50
N SER A 102 2.49 14.93 -0.66
CA SER A 102 2.20 13.57 -1.12
C SER A 102 3.45 12.72 -1.28
N GLY A 103 4.56 13.34 -1.71
CA GLY A 103 5.86 12.68 -1.80
C GLY A 103 6.39 12.20 -0.45
N LEU A 104 6.22 13.01 0.62
CA LEU A 104 6.63 12.60 1.97
C LEU A 104 5.78 11.44 2.48
N VAL A 105 4.46 11.47 2.26
CA VAL A 105 3.58 10.33 2.62
C VAL A 105 4.04 9.05 1.91
N ALA A 106 4.37 9.13 0.62
CA ALA A 106 4.90 7.99 -0.15
C ALA A 106 6.22 7.46 0.45
N VAL A 107 7.13 8.35 0.87
CA VAL A 107 8.37 7.96 1.55
C VAL A 107 8.07 7.26 2.88
N MET A 108 7.09 7.75 3.66
CA MET A 108 6.66 7.11 4.91
C MET A 108 6.17 5.67 4.66
N PHE A 109 5.52 5.40 3.53
CA PHE A 109 5.09 4.05 3.15
C PHE A 109 6.24 3.09 2.84
N SER A 110 7.47 3.55 2.67
CA SER A 110 8.65 2.68 2.64
C SER A 110 8.85 1.92 3.97
N LEU A 111 8.37 2.49 5.08
CA LEU A 111 8.35 1.85 6.39
C LEU A 111 7.44 0.61 6.48
N LEU A 112 6.59 0.36 5.47
CA LEU A 112 5.85 -0.92 5.39
C LEU A 112 6.78 -2.13 5.49
N VAL A 113 8.00 -2.04 4.96
CA VAL A 113 8.96 -3.16 4.99
C VAL A 113 9.34 -3.54 6.42
N PRO A 114 9.87 -2.64 7.27
CA PRO A 114 10.16 -2.96 8.67
C PRO A 114 8.89 -3.27 9.49
N PHE A 115 7.79 -2.53 9.31
CA PHE A 115 6.55 -2.78 10.04
C PHE A 115 5.96 -4.16 9.72
N ASN A 116 5.87 -4.53 8.45
CA ASN A 116 5.45 -5.88 8.03
C ASN A 116 6.33 -6.96 8.65
N ALA A 117 7.63 -6.74 8.73
CA ALA A 117 8.56 -7.72 9.29
C ALA A 117 8.39 -7.88 10.81
N VAL A 118 8.21 -6.77 11.53
CA VAL A 118 7.92 -6.80 12.98
C VAL A 118 6.61 -7.54 13.24
N LEU A 119 5.54 -7.20 12.52
CA LEU A 119 4.25 -7.88 12.67
C LEU A 119 4.33 -9.36 12.26
N ALA A 120 5.05 -9.70 11.19
CA ALA A 120 5.27 -11.09 10.81
C ALA A 120 6.08 -11.86 11.87
N ARG A 121 7.03 -11.18 12.55
CA ARG A 121 7.74 -11.77 13.69
C ARG A 121 6.80 -12.08 14.85
N VAL A 122 5.93 -11.14 15.19
CA VAL A 122 5.01 -11.27 16.34
C VAL A 122 3.92 -12.32 16.05
N PHE A 123 3.24 -12.21 14.91
CA PHE A 123 2.06 -13.04 14.62
C PHE A 123 2.37 -14.34 13.90
N LEU A 124 3.40 -14.36 13.04
CA LEU A 124 3.76 -15.53 12.23
C LEU A 124 5.07 -16.18 12.71
N LYS A 125 5.68 -15.69 13.80
CA LYS A 125 6.93 -16.18 14.41
C LYS A 125 8.12 -16.24 13.42
N GLN A 126 8.12 -15.40 12.38
CA GLN A 126 9.19 -15.33 11.39
C GLN A 126 10.45 -14.70 11.99
N GLY A 127 11.64 -15.26 11.65
CA GLY A 127 12.91 -14.71 12.09
C GLY A 127 13.22 -13.35 11.45
N LEU A 128 13.87 -12.45 12.21
CA LEU A 128 14.46 -11.22 11.69
C LEU A 128 15.98 -11.37 11.67
N SER A 129 16.60 -11.17 10.50
CA SER A 129 18.06 -11.19 10.39
C SER A 129 18.67 -9.87 10.87
N ARG A 130 19.91 -9.92 11.41
CA ARG A 130 20.63 -8.71 11.83
C ARG A 130 20.79 -7.68 10.69
N PRO A 131 21.18 -8.08 9.46
CA PRO A 131 21.28 -7.13 8.35
C PRO A 131 19.94 -6.47 8.00
N PHE A 132 18.82 -7.20 8.12
CA PHE A 132 17.49 -6.63 7.94
C PHE A 132 17.19 -5.55 8.99
N MET A 133 17.53 -5.79 10.25
CA MET A 133 17.32 -4.81 11.33
C MET A 133 18.17 -3.55 11.11
N LEU A 134 19.43 -3.71 10.68
CA LEU A 134 20.31 -2.58 10.35
C LEU A 134 19.77 -1.76 9.18
N GLY A 135 19.36 -2.40 8.10
CA GLY A 135 18.75 -1.71 6.97
C GLY A 135 17.48 -0.96 7.35
N SER A 136 16.63 -1.56 8.19
CA SER A 136 15.42 -0.92 8.71
C SER A 136 15.75 0.31 9.59
N ALA A 137 16.77 0.21 10.44
CA ALA A 137 17.23 1.34 11.27
C ALA A 137 17.75 2.51 10.42
N VAL A 138 18.52 2.21 9.36
CA VAL A 138 19.00 3.22 8.41
C VAL A 138 17.83 3.89 7.68
N ALA A 139 16.83 3.14 7.24
CA ALA A 139 15.63 3.70 6.62
C ALA A 139 14.87 4.62 7.59
N MET A 140 14.70 4.21 8.85
CA MET A 140 14.05 5.04 9.87
C MET A 140 14.82 6.33 10.15
N LEU A 141 16.15 6.30 10.20
CA LEU A 141 16.97 7.52 10.31
C LEU A 141 16.75 8.47 9.13
N GLY A 142 16.63 7.94 7.93
CA GLY A 142 16.30 8.72 6.74
C GLY A 142 14.93 9.41 6.85
N VAL A 143 13.92 8.71 7.36
CA VAL A 143 12.60 9.31 7.62
C VAL A 143 12.68 10.41 8.67
N VAL A 144 13.47 10.25 9.74
CA VAL A 144 13.68 11.28 10.76
C VAL A 144 14.32 12.55 10.14
N LEU A 145 15.30 12.41 9.24
CA LEU A 145 15.88 13.56 8.55
C LEU A 145 14.88 14.29 7.65
N LEU A 146 14.05 13.55 6.93
CA LEU A 146 12.97 14.12 6.14
C LEU A 146 11.95 14.86 7.02
N PHE A 147 11.64 14.31 8.20
CA PHE A 147 10.79 14.97 9.18
C PHE A 147 11.39 16.29 9.66
N ILE A 148 12.68 16.31 10.01
CA ILE A 148 13.39 17.52 10.44
C ILE A 148 13.39 18.57 9.32
N HIS A 149 13.56 18.15 8.07
CA HIS A 149 13.47 19.04 6.91
C HIS A 149 12.09 19.67 6.79
N GLU A 150 11.03 18.86 6.77
CA GLU A 150 9.64 19.36 6.68
C GLU A 150 9.31 20.30 7.83
N TRP A 151 9.72 19.97 9.06
CA TRP A 151 9.47 20.82 10.22
C TRP A 151 10.15 22.18 10.14
N ARG A 152 11.32 22.27 9.48
CA ARG A 152 12.07 23.52 9.32
C ARG A 152 11.68 24.32 8.06
N ALA A 153 11.25 23.64 7.01
CA ALA A 153 11.08 24.23 5.69
C ALA A 153 9.72 24.90 5.47
N VAL A 154 8.75 24.78 6.38
CA VAL A 154 7.34 24.97 6.06
C VAL A 154 6.76 26.26 6.58
N ASP A 155 5.98 26.91 5.72
CA ASP A 155 4.95 27.90 6.07
C ASP A 155 3.76 27.27 6.88
N ARG A 156 3.92 26.03 7.36
CA ARG A 156 2.94 25.28 8.16
C ARG A 156 3.39 25.21 9.61
N SER A 157 2.44 25.15 10.52
CA SER A 157 2.78 25.03 11.95
C SER A 157 3.45 23.68 12.26
N PRO A 158 4.39 23.61 13.21
CA PRO A 158 5.00 22.36 13.66
C PRO A 158 3.97 21.31 14.09
N HIS A 159 2.83 21.74 14.61
CA HIS A 159 1.72 20.89 15.00
C HIS A 159 1.09 20.18 13.80
N GLU A 160 0.85 20.89 12.69
CA GLU A 160 0.27 20.31 11.47
C GLU A 160 1.20 19.27 10.86
N VAL A 161 2.49 19.56 10.75
CA VAL A 161 3.50 18.60 10.24
C VAL A 161 3.55 17.34 11.12
N THR A 162 3.56 17.53 12.45
CA THR A 162 3.56 16.40 13.39
C THR A 162 2.30 15.55 13.25
N LEU A 163 1.14 16.19 13.10
CA LEU A 163 -0.13 15.51 12.88
C LEU A 163 -0.12 14.71 11.56
N GLY A 164 0.34 15.32 10.45
CA GLY A 164 0.45 14.66 9.16
C GLY A 164 1.33 13.42 9.20
N ILE A 165 2.50 13.50 9.84
CA ILE A 165 3.41 12.38 10.02
C ILE A 165 2.79 11.30 10.93
N GLY A 166 2.14 11.70 12.03
CA GLY A 166 1.43 10.76 12.90
C GLY A 166 0.35 9.97 12.16
N LEU A 167 -0.42 10.66 11.31
CA LEU A 167 -1.44 10.03 10.45
C LEU A 167 -0.80 9.10 9.41
N ALA A 168 0.31 9.48 8.77
CA ALA A 168 1.02 8.62 7.84
C ALA A 168 1.58 7.35 8.53
N LEU A 169 2.12 7.47 9.74
CA LEU A 169 2.57 6.31 10.53
C LEU A 169 1.39 5.40 10.91
N LEU A 170 0.26 5.97 11.31
CA LEU A 170 -0.97 5.23 11.57
C LEU A 170 -1.39 4.44 10.32
N ALA A 171 -1.38 5.09 9.16
CA ALA A 171 -1.68 4.46 7.88
C ALA A 171 -0.76 3.27 7.60
N VAL A 172 0.56 3.45 7.76
CA VAL A 172 1.55 2.38 7.60
C VAL A 172 1.30 1.21 8.56
N CYS A 173 0.97 1.48 9.83
CA CYS A 173 0.65 0.45 10.81
C CYS A 173 -0.55 -0.40 10.36
N PHE A 174 -1.65 0.24 9.97
CA PHE A 174 -2.87 -0.46 9.54
C PHE A 174 -2.68 -1.20 8.21
N ALA A 175 -1.98 -0.61 7.25
CA ALA A 175 -1.59 -1.29 6.02
C ALA A 175 -0.75 -2.54 6.30
N SER A 176 0.19 -2.46 7.26
CA SER A 176 1.02 -3.59 7.66
C SER A 176 0.20 -4.72 8.31
N VAL A 177 -0.76 -4.40 9.17
CA VAL A 177 -1.70 -5.38 9.72
C VAL A 177 -2.44 -6.09 8.59
N GLY A 178 -2.98 -5.34 7.63
CA GLY A 178 -3.67 -5.89 6.47
C GLY A 178 -2.78 -6.79 5.62
N ASN A 179 -1.54 -6.39 5.36
CA ASN A 179 -0.56 -7.18 4.60
C ASN A 179 -0.26 -8.53 5.28
N VAL A 180 -0.10 -8.54 6.61
CA VAL A 180 0.13 -9.78 7.37
C VAL A 180 -1.12 -10.67 7.35
N LEU A 181 -2.31 -10.11 7.51
CA LEU A 181 -3.58 -10.83 7.41
C LEU A 181 -3.78 -11.45 6.03
N GLN A 182 -3.49 -10.71 4.95
CA GLN A 182 -3.53 -11.25 3.58
C GLN A 182 -2.51 -12.38 3.34
N GLY A 183 -1.39 -12.37 4.06
CA GLY A 183 -0.41 -13.46 4.05
C GLY A 183 -0.86 -14.73 4.78
N SER A 184 -1.98 -14.69 5.52
CA SER A 184 -2.48 -15.84 6.29
C SER A 184 -2.94 -16.99 5.41
N PRO A 185 -2.88 -18.26 5.87
CA PRO A 185 -3.38 -19.40 5.13
C PRO A 185 -4.86 -19.26 4.74
N ARG A 186 -5.66 -18.63 5.61
CA ARG A 186 -7.08 -18.41 5.36
C ARG A 186 -7.33 -17.43 4.21
N ALA A 187 -6.61 -16.31 4.17
CA ALA A 187 -6.74 -15.35 3.07
C ALA A 187 -6.30 -15.95 1.73
N ARG A 188 -5.29 -16.83 1.75
CA ARG A 188 -4.82 -17.53 0.54
C ARG A 188 -5.80 -18.57 0.01
N ALA A 189 -6.67 -19.13 0.87
CA ALA A 189 -7.69 -20.09 0.47
C ALA A 189 -8.85 -19.47 -0.31
N VAL A 190 -9.06 -18.15 -0.20
CA VAL A 190 -10.08 -17.41 -0.94
C VAL A 190 -9.48 -16.88 -2.25
N PRO A 191 -10.22 -16.95 -3.39
CA PRO A 191 -9.78 -16.30 -4.63
C PRO A 191 -9.53 -14.80 -4.39
N MET A 192 -8.36 -14.32 -4.79
CA MET A 192 -7.90 -12.98 -4.47
C MET A 192 -8.86 -11.90 -4.98
N ALA A 193 -9.36 -12.03 -6.21
CA ALA A 193 -10.28 -11.04 -6.77
C ALA A 193 -11.58 -10.95 -5.96
N THR A 194 -12.11 -12.10 -5.52
CA THR A 194 -13.31 -12.17 -4.68
C THR A 194 -13.05 -11.56 -3.29
N LEU A 195 -11.92 -11.90 -2.66
CA LEU A 195 -11.57 -11.37 -1.35
C LEU A 195 -11.40 -9.84 -1.38
N LEU A 196 -10.71 -9.32 -2.41
CA LEU A 196 -10.50 -7.87 -2.57
C LEU A 196 -11.81 -7.15 -2.91
N ALA A 197 -12.68 -7.73 -3.76
CA ALA A 197 -13.99 -7.14 -4.07
C ALA A 197 -14.82 -6.92 -2.81
N TRP A 198 -14.92 -7.93 -1.95
CA TRP A 198 -15.65 -7.82 -0.69
C TRP A 198 -14.94 -6.94 0.33
N ALA A 199 -13.60 -7.01 0.44
CA ALA A 199 -12.86 -6.18 1.37
C ALA A 199 -12.97 -4.68 1.01
N MET A 200 -12.84 -4.33 -0.28
CA MET A 200 -13.07 -2.96 -0.76
C MET A 200 -14.54 -2.53 -0.55
N GLY A 201 -15.50 -3.43 -0.77
CA GLY A 201 -16.91 -3.16 -0.54
C GLY A 201 -17.21 -2.89 0.94
N TRP A 202 -16.70 -3.69 1.86
CA TRP A 202 -16.82 -3.45 3.30
C TRP A 202 -16.12 -2.16 3.73
N GLY A 203 -14.91 -1.87 3.19
CA GLY A 203 -14.22 -0.60 3.42
C GLY A 203 -15.06 0.58 2.99
N ALA A 204 -15.55 0.58 1.75
CA ALA A 204 -16.40 1.64 1.21
C ALA A 204 -17.67 1.89 2.05
N LEU A 205 -18.32 0.82 2.55
CA LEU A 205 -19.49 0.94 3.41
C LEU A 205 -19.15 1.55 4.78
N LEU A 206 -18.02 1.13 5.37
CA LEU A 206 -17.53 1.71 6.63
C LEU A 206 -17.18 3.19 6.47
N ASP A 207 -16.48 3.54 5.38
CA ASP A 207 -16.14 4.93 5.05
C ASP A 207 -17.40 5.77 4.83
N ALA A 208 -18.38 5.25 4.11
CA ALA A 208 -19.67 5.92 3.90
C ALA A 208 -20.38 6.18 5.24
N ALA A 209 -20.38 5.19 6.15
CA ALA A 209 -20.99 5.35 7.47
C ALA A 209 -20.26 6.42 8.31
N VAL A 210 -18.92 6.41 8.32
CA VAL A 210 -18.11 7.42 9.00
C VAL A 210 -18.32 8.81 8.38
N ALA A 211 -18.30 8.90 7.05
CA ALA A 211 -18.54 10.15 6.33
C ALA A 211 -19.93 10.73 6.65
N TRP A 212 -20.97 9.87 6.64
CA TRP A 212 -22.32 10.29 6.97
C TRP A 212 -22.43 10.88 8.38
N ILE A 213 -21.79 10.23 9.36
CA ILE A 213 -21.83 10.70 10.75
C ILE A 213 -21.03 11.99 10.94
N ARG A 214 -19.88 12.13 10.27
CA ARG A 214 -18.95 13.26 10.48
C ARG A 214 -19.24 14.47 9.61
N THR A 215 -19.66 14.23 8.36
CA THR A 215 -19.77 15.29 7.34
C THR A 215 -21.17 15.41 6.74
N GLY A 216 -22.10 14.51 7.10
CA GLY A 216 -23.48 14.50 6.62
C GLY A 216 -23.65 13.74 5.30
N PRO A 217 -24.74 14.03 4.56
CA PRO A 217 -25.11 13.27 3.37
C PRO A 217 -24.04 13.32 2.27
N PRO A 218 -24.07 12.36 1.32
CA PRO A 218 -23.08 12.28 0.25
C PRO A 218 -23.12 13.52 -0.63
N VAL A 219 -21.94 14.12 -0.83
CA VAL A 219 -21.70 15.20 -1.77
C VAL A 219 -20.84 14.64 -2.90
N PHE A 220 -21.14 15.00 -4.13
CA PHE A 220 -20.38 14.59 -5.30
C PHE A 220 -19.84 15.80 -6.06
N ASP A 221 -18.58 15.73 -6.47
CA ASP A 221 -17.93 16.76 -7.28
C ASP A 221 -17.97 16.36 -8.75
N PHE A 222 -18.66 17.14 -9.57
CA PHE A 222 -18.80 16.90 -11.00
C PHE A 222 -17.65 17.44 -11.84
N ARG A 223 -16.60 18.02 -11.23
CA ARG A 223 -15.41 18.43 -11.97
C ARG A 223 -14.79 17.21 -12.67
N LEU A 224 -14.45 17.37 -13.96
CA LEU A 224 -13.86 16.30 -14.75
C LEU A 224 -12.58 15.75 -14.12
N SER A 225 -11.77 16.63 -13.52
CA SER A 225 -10.55 16.24 -12.81
C SER A 225 -10.83 15.32 -11.62
N TYR A 226 -11.89 15.60 -10.83
CA TYR A 226 -12.29 14.76 -9.72
C TYR A 226 -12.77 13.38 -10.19
N ILE A 227 -13.65 13.35 -11.20
CA ILE A 227 -14.19 12.10 -11.76
C ILE A 227 -13.07 11.25 -12.37
N ALA A 228 -12.20 11.85 -13.19
CA ALA A 228 -11.06 11.15 -13.79
C ALA A 228 -10.10 10.60 -12.73
N GLY A 229 -9.80 11.40 -11.69
CA GLY A 229 -8.98 10.97 -10.57
C GLY A 229 -9.64 9.83 -9.79
N LEU A 230 -10.93 9.91 -9.50
CA LEU A 230 -11.69 8.87 -8.82
C LEU A 230 -11.68 7.54 -9.61
N LEU A 231 -11.91 7.59 -10.91
CA LEU A 231 -11.84 6.42 -11.79
C LEU A 231 -10.42 5.86 -11.85
N TYR A 232 -9.41 6.73 -11.95
CA TYR A 232 -8.01 6.30 -11.90
C TYR A 232 -7.69 5.59 -10.59
N LEU A 233 -8.05 6.19 -9.44
CA LEU A 233 -7.77 5.63 -8.12
C LEU A 233 -8.54 4.33 -7.87
N GLY A 234 -9.81 4.25 -8.28
CA GLY A 234 -10.64 3.06 -8.07
C GLY A 234 -10.30 1.92 -9.03
N ILE A 235 -10.17 2.18 -10.33
CA ILE A 235 -9.94 1.16 -11.35
C ILE A 235 -8.47 0.85 -11.49
N ILE A 236 -7.65 1.87 -11.83
CA ILE A 236 -6.25 1.64 -12.19
C ILE A 236 -5.40 1.38 -10.94
N ALA A 237 -5.46 2.27 -9.95
CA ALA A 237 -4.62 2.16 -8.77
C ALA A 237 -5.10 1.12 -7.75
N SER A 238 -6.37 0.71 -7.81
CA SER A 238 -6.90 -0.35 -6.95
C SER A 238 -7.07 -1.66 -7.73
N ALA A 239 -8.01 -1.81 -8.65
CA ALA A 239 -8.28 -3.10 -9.27
C ALA A 239 -7.12 -3.62 -10.14
N VAL A 240 -6.57 -2.79 -11.04
CA VAL A 240 -5.49 -3.20 -11.95
C VAL A 240 -4.18 -3.38 -11.19
N ALA A 241 -3.76 -2.38 -10.40
CA ALA A 241 -2.47 -2.41 -9.72
C ALA A 241 -2.37 -3.57 -8.72
N PHE A 242 -3.40 -3.81 -7.87
CA PHE A 242 -3.38 -4.95 -6.94
C PHE A 242 -3.37 -6.29 -7.69
N THR A 243 -4.11 -6.42 -8.79
CA THR A 243 -4.08 -7.65 -9.61
C THR A 243 -2.68 -7.92 -10.17
N LEU A 244 -2.04 -6.90 -10.75
CA LEU A 244 -0.68 -7.04 -11.30
C LEU A 244 0.34 -7.32 -10.19
N TYR A 245 0.27 -6.61 -9.08
CA TYR A 245 1.19 -6.75 -7.95
C TYR A 245 1.12 -8.14 -7.31
N PHE A 246 -0.08 -8.66 -7.05
CA PHE A 246 -0.21 -9.99 -6.46
C PHE A 246 0.18 -11.10 -7.42
N ASN A 247 -0.09 -10.94 -8.73
CA ASN A 247 0.41 -11.88 -9.74
C ASN A 247 1.95 -11.84 -9.80
N LEU A 248 2.55 -10.66 -9.70
CA LEU A 248 4.01 -10.52 -9.62
C LEU A 248 4.56 -11.25 -8.39
N ILE A 249 4.00 -11.02 -7.19
CA ILE A 249 4.40 -11.69 -5.96
C ILE A 249 4.28 -13.22 -6.08
N ARG A 250 3.23 -13.73 -6.70
CA ARG A 250 3.05 -15.17 -6.91
C ARG A 250 4.14 -15.76 -7.80
N ARG A 251 4.65 -15.00 -8.79
CA ARG A 251 5.68 -15.45 -9.74
C ARG A 251 7.10 -15.37 -9.18
N ILE A 252 7.46 -14.26 -8.51
CA ILE A 252 8.84 -13.99 -8.09
C ILE A 252 9.04 -14.01 -6.56
N GLY A 253 7.96 -14.24 -5.81
CA GLY A 253 7.96 -14.22 -4.35
C GLY A 253 7.81 -12.81 -3.77
N ALA A 254 7.34 -12.75 -2.52
CA ALA A 254 7.07 -11.48 -1.83
C ALA A 254 8.34 -10.64 -1.62
N ALA A 255 9.49 -11.26 -1.38
CA ALA A 255 10.75 -10.55 -1.19
C ALA A 255 11.16 -9.74 -2.43
N ARG A 256 11.12 -10.36 -3.63
CA ARG A 256 11.44 -9.66 -4.88
C ARG A 256 10.33 -8.69 -5.31
N GLY A 257 9.06 -9.04 -5.09
CA GLY A 257 7.94 -8.13 -5.32
C GLY A 257 8.02 -6.86 -4.47
N GLY A 258 8.61 -6.95 -3.29
CA GLY A 258 8.85 -5.81 -2.40
C GLY A 258 9.74 -4.69 -2.99
N TYR A 259 10.53 -4.95 -4.06
CA TYR A 259 11.30 -3.89 -4.74
C TYR A 259 10.40 -2.80 -5.37
N VAL A 260 9.14 -3.08 -5.63
CA VAL A 260 8.15 -2.06 -6.02
C VAL A 260 8.12 -0.94 -4.98
N ASN A 261 8.11 -1.27 -3.69
CA ASN A 261 8.05 -0.30 -2.60
C ASN A 261 9.33 0.55 -2.45
N VAL A 262 10.45 0.15 -3.06
CA VAL A 262 11.69 0.97 -3.10
C VAL A 262 11.56 2.08 -4.14
N LEU A 263 10.96 1.79 -5.29
CA LEU A 263 10.89 2.75 -6.39
C LEU A 263 9.67 3.69 -6.28
N ILE A 264 8.60 3.28 -5.62
CA ILE A 264 7.41 4.13 -5.42
C ILE A 264 7.77 5.50 -4.82
N PRO A 265 8.53 5.60 -3.70
CA PRO A 265 8.91 6.88 -3.14
C PRO A 265 9.73 7.76 -4.09
N VAL A 266 10.61 7.15 -4.91
CA VAL A 266 11.43 7.90 -5.89
C VAL A 266 10.52 8.59 -6.91
N ILE A 267 9.54 7.84 -7.44
CA ILE A 267 8.60 8.37 -8.43
C ILE A 267 7.68 9.41 -7.79
N ALA A 268 7.15 9.14 -6.59
CA ALA A 268 6.28 10.06 -5.87
C ALA A 268 6.99 11.37 -5.54
N MET A 269 8.23 11.33 -5.05
CA MET A 269 9.04 12.53 -4.81
C MET A 269 9.35 13.30 -6.10
N GLY A 270 9.55 12.58 -7.21
CA GLY A 270 9.68 13.21 -8.53
C GLY A 270 8.42 14.00 -8.91
N PHE A 271 7.26 13.42 -8.75
CA PHE A 271 5.98 14.11 -8.96
C PHE A 271 5.77 15.28 -7.99
N SER A 272 6.04 15.09 -6.71
CA SER A 272 5.93 16.15 -5.69
C SER A 272 6.86 17.34 -6.02
N THR A 273 8.07 17.06 -6.53
CA THR A 273 9.00 18.11 -6.98
C THR A 273 8.44 18.93 -8.14
N VAL A 274 7.83 18.26 -9.12
CA VAL A 274 7.35 18.93 -10.36
C VAL A 274 5.99 19.61 -10.14
N PHE A 275 5.06 18.98 -9.40
CA PHE A 275 3.66 19.41 -9.33
C PHE A 275 3.27 20.07 -8.01
N GLU A 276 3.99 19.80 -6.90
CA GLU A 276 3.72 20.36 -5.58
C GLU A 276 4.78 21.38 -5.13
N ASN A 277 5.73 21.74 -6.03
CA ASN A 277 6.83 22.66 -5.72
C ASN A 277 7.68 22.23 -4.52
N TYR A 278 7.87 20.91 -4.33
CA TYR A 278 8.70 20.40 -3.24
C TYR A 278 10.12 20.95 -3.35
N ARG A 279 10.60 21.58 -2.28
CA ARG A 279 11.95 22.20 -2.23
C ARG A 279 12.93 21.24 -1.58
N TRP A 280 13.89 20.79 -2.38
CA TRP A 280 14.96 19.94 -1.88
C TRP A 280 15.93 20.76 -1.02
N SER A 281 16.26 20.22 0.15
CA SER A 281 17.42 20.63 0.95
C SER A 281 18.44 19.50 0.99
N VAL A 282 19.61 19.79 1.58
CA VAL A 282 20.63 18.77 1.81
C VAL A 282 20.09 17.67 2.73
N GLU A 283 19.35 18.05 3.77
CA GLU A 283 18.72 17.12 4.71
C GLU A 283 17.68 16.23 4.03
N ALA A 284 16.84 16.81 3.15
CA ALA A 284 15.85 16.06 2.40
C ALA A 284 16.51 15.05 1.44
N ALA A 285 17.55 15.46 0.72
CA ALA A 285 18.30 14.59 -0.18
C ALA A 285 18.99 13.45 0.58
N LEU A 286 19.67 13.76 1.68
CA LEU A 286 20.31 12.77 2.54
C LEU A 286 19.28 11.82 3.17
N GLY A 287 18.17 12.35 3.67
CA GLY A 287 17.06 11.56 4.23
C GLY A 287 16.50 10.58 3.21
N GLY A 288 16.19 11.05 1.99
CA GLY A 288 15.71 10.20 0.90
C GLY A 288 16.72 9.12 0.50
N MET A 289 18.00 9.45 0.38
CA MET A 289 19.07 8.48 0.10
C MET A 289 19.18 7.42 1.21
N LEU A 290 19.10 7.82 2.48
CA LEU A 290 19.15 6.87 3.61
C LEU A 290 17.92 5.94 3.63
N VAL A 291 16.73 6.45 3.32
CA VAL A 291 15.53 5.61 3.20
C VAL A 291 15.74 4.55 2.13
N LEU A 292 16.16 4.94 0.94
CA LEU A 292 16.37 4.02 -0.18
C LEU A 292 17.50 3.00 0.10
N ALA A 293 18.63 3.46 0.65
CA ALA A 293 19.75 2.61 1.01
C ALA A 293 19.37 1.62 2.11
N GLY A 294 18.70 2.09 3.15
CA GLY A 294 18.21 1.25 4.25
C GLY A 294 17.23 0.20 3.79
N LEU A 295 16.27 0.59 2.94
CA LEU A 295 15.29 -0.32 2.35
C LEU A 295 15.95 -1.36 1.45
N TYR A 296 16.92 -0.96 0.61
CA TYR A 296 17.71 -1.88 -0.22
C TYR A 296 18.46 -2.91 0.63
N LEU A 297 19.16 -2.46 1.70
CA LEU A 297 19.87 -3.35 2.63
C LEU A 297 18.93 -4.33 3.33
N ALA A 298 17.79 -3.84 3.83
CA ALA A 298 16.79 -4.66 4.49
C ALA A 298 16.22 -5.75 3.57
N MET A 299 15.99 -5.41 2.30
CA MET A 299 15.44 -6.35 1.33
C MET A 299 16.45 -7.40 0.88
N ARG A 300 17.71 -7.00 0.64
CA ARG A 300 18.80 -7.93 0.32
C ARG A 300 18.98 -8.99 1.42
N ALA A 301 18.98 -8.56 2.68
CA ALA A 301 19.09 -9.43 3.83
C ALA A 301 17.96 -10.47 3.98
N ARG A 302 16.77 -10.16 3.46
CA ARG A 302 15.61 -11.06 3.48
C ARG A 302 15.69 -12.13 2.40
N GLY A 303 16.37 -11.84 1.29
CA GLY A 303 16.62 -12.80 0.21
C GLY A 303 17.59 -13.92 0.61
N ASP A 304 18.46 -13.66 1.58
CA ASP A 304 19.49 -14.58 2.07
C ASP A 304 19.03 -15.45 3.25
N ALA A 305 17.80 -15.28 3.74
CA ALA A 305 17.27 -16.12 4.82
C ALA A 305 17.05 -17.56 4.33
N PRO A 306 17.62 -18.59 5.00
CA PRO A 306 17.44 -19.97 4.59
C PRO A 306 15.95 -20.33 4.62
N ALA A 307 15.51 -21.07 3.59
CA ALA A 307 14.17 -21.64 3.55
C ALA A 307 13.91 -22.42 4.86
N PRO A 308 12.69 -22.33 5.42
CA PRO A 308 12.37 -23.08 6.63
C PRO A 308 12.68 -24.55 6.36
N LYS A 309 13.53 -25.16 7.20
CA LYS A 309 13.82 -26.60 7.14
C LYS A 309 12.48 -27.31 7.17
N ARG A 310 12.12 -28.00 6.09
CA ARG A 310 11.02 -28.95 6.10
C ARG A 310 11.35 -29.92 7.23
N GLY A 311 10.57 -29.87 8.29
CA GLY A 311 10.73 -30.81 9.39
C GLY A 311 10.72 -32.21 8.83
N GLY A 312 11.79 -32.95 9.07
CA GLY A 312 11.87 -34.35 8.73
C GLY A 312 10.72 -35.08 9.42
N ALA A 313 9.82 -35.60 8.62
CA ALA A 313 8.98 -36.72 9.01
C ALA A 313 9.86 -37.97 8.85
N GLU A 314 10.67 -38.23 9.87
CA GLU A 314 11.28 -39.52 10.12
C GLU A 314 11.07 -39.80 11.61
N ALA A 315 10.09 -40.61 11.90
CA ALA A 315 10.03 -41.70 12.87
C ALA A 315 8.58 -42.18 13.00
#